data_60f827c387470213fd8cd367630a978d
#
_entry.id   60f827c387470213fd8cd367630a978d
#
_cell.length_a   1.000
_cell.length_b   1.000
_cell.length_c   1.000
_cell.angle_alpha   90.00
_cell.angle_beta   90.00
_cell.angle_gamma   90.00
#
_symmetry.space_group_name_H-M   'P 1'
#
loop_
_entity.id
_entity.type
_entity.pdbx_description
1 polymer ?
#
loop_
_entity_poly.entity_id
_entity_poly.type
_entity_poly.pdbx_seq_one_letter_code
_entity_poly.pdbx_strand_id
1 'polypeptide(L)'
;MGKEERKEMSYWTVEEYSKFSDEVMDKPISYYAFQMLYWTGIRVGELFALTAGDFDLKNNMLTINKSYKRLHGEDVITPPKTEKSNRTMKMPQFLCDEMQEYLKMFYSQNDGDRIFPISKSYLHHEMDRGSKTAGVKRIRIHDLRHPYVKPTTKKFITFFEVFRAAS
;
A
#
# COMPACT_ATOMS: atom_id res chain seq x y z
N MET A 1 -4.22 34.99 -20.86
CA MET A 1 -4.61 33.58 -21.00
C MET A 1 -3.55 32.74 -20.32
N GLY A 2 -3.79 32.32 -19.09
CA GLY A 2 -2.90 31.45 -18.34
C GLY A 2 -2.96 30.06 -18.94
N LYS A 3 -1.84 29.55 -19.47
CA LYS A 3 -1.64 28.14 -19.70
C LYS A 3 -1.67 27.48 -18.33
N GLU A 4 -2.72 26.74 -18.00
CA GLU A 4 -2.66 25.76 -16.91
C GLU A 4 -1.54 24.78 -17.27
N GLU A 5 -0.39 24.93 -16.64
CA GLU A 5 0.61 23.89 -16.63
C GLU A 5 -0.06 22.67 -16.03
N ARG A 6 -0.33 21.67 -16.87
CA ARG A 6 -0.72 20.33 -16.38
C ARG A 6 0.41 19.89 -15.47
N LYS A 7 0.18 19.93 -14.16
CA LYS A 7 1.08 19.33 -13.17
C LYS A 7 1.33 17.91 -13.64
N GLU A 8 2.51 17.63 -14.15
CA GLU A 8 2.92 16.26 -14.44
C GLU A 8 2.70 15.44 -13.20
N MET A 9 1.85 14.41 -13.31
CA MET A 9 1.64 13.49 -12.20
C MET A 9 2.97 12.81 -11.93
N SER A 10 3.56 13.13 -10.79
CA SER A 10 4.80 12.53 -10.35
C SER A 10 4.52 11.10 -9.92
N TYR A 11 5.03 10.13 -10.64
CA TYR A 11 4.94 8.71 -10.29
C TYR A 11 6.34 8.10 -10.29
N TRP A 12 6.48 6.97 -9.61
CA TRP A 12 7.70 6.18 -9.65
C TRP A 12 7.63 5.09 -10.71
N THR A 13 8.76 4.85 -11.35
CA THR A 13 8.97 3.60 -12.08
C THR A 13 9.08 2.44 -11.10
N VAL A 14 9.04 1.21 -11.61
CA VAL A 14 9.20 0.01 -10.76
C VAL A 14 10.58 0.01 -10.10
N GLU A 15 11.61 0.43 -10.83
CA GLU A 15 12.98 0.52 -10.34
C GLU A 15 13.10 1.56 -9.21
N GLU A 16 12.47 2.73 -9.36
CA GLU A 16 12.42 3.76 -8.31
C GLU A 16 11.68 3.25 -7.08
N TYR A 17 10.55 2.58 -7.27
CA TYR A 17 9.81 1.97 -6.17
C TYR A 17 10.60 0.87 -5.47
N SER A 18 11.31 0.02 -6.22
CA SER A 18 12.13 -1.04 -5.64
C SER A 18 13.22 -0.46 -4.73
N LYS A 19 13.95 0.56 -5.19
CA LYS A 19 14.95 1.26 -4.37
C LYS A 19 14.36 1.85 -3.08
N PHE A 20 13.19 2.48 -3.20
CA PHE A 20 12.48 3.00 -2.04
C PHE A 20 12.04 1.89 -1.07
N SER A 21 11.49 0.81 -1.61
CA SER A 21 11.01 -0.34 -0.84
C SER A 21 12.12 -0.97 0.00
N ASP A 22 13.31 -1.13 -0.58
CA ASP A 22 14.47 -1.65 0.13
C ASP A 22 14.85 -0.80 1.34
N GLU A 23 14.75 0.52 1.23
CA GLU A 23 15.11 1.46 2.30
C GLU A 23 14.09 1.54 3.45
N VAL A 24 12.86 1.12 3.23
CA VAL A 24 11.82 1.08 4.28
C VAL A 24 11.60 -0.32 4.86
N MET A 25 12.33 -1.30 4.37
CA MET A 25 12.24 -2.71 4.80
C MET A 25 12.71 -2.91 6.26
N ASP A 26 13.51 -2.00 6.79
CA ASP A 26 13.95 -1.97 8.20
C ASP A 26 12.79 -1.83 9.19
N LYS A 27 11.64 -1.34 8.74
CA LYS A 27 10.41 -1.21 9.52
C LYS A 27 9.27 -1.98 8.84
N PRO A 28 8.96 -3.21 9.30
CA PRO A 28 7.95 -4.06 8.67
C PRO A 28 6.62 -3.36 8.40
N ILE A 29 6.10 -2.61 9.37
CA ILE A 29 4.83 -1.89 9.22
C ILE A 29 4.86 -0.87 8.06
N SER A 30 5.98 -0.17 7.87
CA SER A 30 6.18 0.76 6.75
C SER A 30 6.27 0.01 5.43
N TYR A 31 7.11 -1.02 5.38
CA TYR A 31 7.31 -1.82 4.18
C TYR A 31 5.99 -2.39 3.67
N TYR A 32 5.25 -3.12 4.49
CA TYR A 32 4.00 -3.75 4.08
C TYR A 32 2.89 -2.73 3.78
N ALA A 33 2.84 -1.60 4.48
CA ALA A 33 1.91 -0.52 4.16
C ALA A 33 2.15 0.05 2.75
N PHE A 34 3.41 0.33 2.39
CA PHE A 34 3.75 0.81 1.05
C PHE A 34 3.56 -0.26 -0.03
N GLN A 35 3.85 -1.54 0.26
CA GLN A 35 3.56 -2.65 -0.65
C GLN A 35 2.07 -2.71 -0.99
N MET A 36 1.21 -2.60 0.01
CA MET A 36 -0.24 -2.58 -0.20
C MET A 36 -0.68 -1.37 -1.04
N LEU A 37 -0.19 -0.17 -0.73
CA LEU A 37 -0.54 1.04 -1.47
C LEU A 37 -0.10 0.99 -2.93
N TYR A 38 1.12 0.55 -3.18
CA TYR A 38 1.70 0.54 -4.51
C TYR A 38 1.05 -0.53 -5.41
N TRP A 39 0.96 -1.77 -4.93
CA TRP A 39 0.51 -2.89 -5.75
C TRP A 39 -1.01 -3.04 -5.87
N THR A 40 -1.78 -2.56 -4.90
CA THR A 40 -3.25 -2.63 -4.93
C THR A 40 -3.91 -1.32 -5.34
N GLY A 41 -3.24 -0.21 -5.16
CA GLY A 41 -3.79 1.12 -5.42
C GLY A 41 -4.94 1.52 -4.50
N ILE A 42 -5.06 0.93 -3.31
CA ILE A 42 -6.06 1.33 -2.32
C ILE A 42 -5.78 2.72 -1.76
N ARG A 43 -6.79 3.36 -1.20
CA ARG A 43 -6.64 4.66 -0.55
C ARG A 43 -6.00 4.52 0.83
N VAL A 44 -5.30 5.56 1.29
CA VAL A 44 -4.66 5.57 2.62
C VAL A 44 -5.66 5.29 3.75
N GLY A 45 -6.86 5.87 3.69
CA GLY A 45 -7.91 5.58 4.68
C GLY A 45 -8.41 4.14 4.64
N GLU A 46 -8.45 3.53 3.45
CA GLU A 46 -8.78 2.12 3.28
C GLU A 46 -7.68 1.23 3.86
N LEU A 47 -6.39 1.55 3.59
CA LEU A 47 -5.24 0.86 4.17
C LEU A 47 -5.31 0.86 5.71
N PHE A 48 -5.55 2.03 6.30
CA PHE A 48 -5.60 2.17 7.76
C PHE A 48 -6.77 1.43 8.42
N ALA A 49 -7.82 1.13 7.66
CA ALA A 49 -8.98 0.39 8.14
C ALA A 49 -8.83 -1.14 8.00
N LEU A 50 -7.80 -1.62 7.30
CA LEU A 50 -7.63 -3.05 7.06
C LEU A 50 -7.44 -3.85 8.35
N THR A 51 -8.10 -4.99 8.38
CA THR A 51 -7.99 -6.02 9.42
C THR A 51 -7.57 -7.35 8.79
N ALA A 52 -7.15 -8.31 9.58
CA ALA A 52 -6.79 -9.64 9.06
C ALA A 52 -7.96 -10.31 8.32
N GLY A 53 -9.19 -10.10 8.79
CA GLY A 53 -10.40 -10.67 8.18
C GLY A 53 -10.74 -10.13 6.78
N ASP A 54 -10.10 -9.03 6.33
CA ASP A 54 -10.30 -8.50 4.99
C ASP A 54 -9.52 -9.27 3.90
N PHE A 55 -8.60 -10.15 4.31
CA PHE A 55 -7.75 -10.94 3.42
C PHE A 55 -8.24 -12.38 3.27
N ASP A 56 -8.56 -12.77 2.06
CA ASP A 56 -8.71 -14.17 1.66
C ASP A 56 -7.45 -14.60 0.90
N LEU A 57 -6.41 -14.92 1.64
CA LEU A 57 -5.10 -15.25 1.08
C LEU A 57 -5.11 -16.56 0.29
N LYS A 58 -6.06 -17.46 0.59
CA LYS A 58 -6.23 -18.72 -0.14
C LYS A 58 -6.68 -18.48 -1.60
N ASN A 59 -7.53 -17.50 -1.80
CA ASN A 59 -8.07 -17.11 -3.11
C ASN A 59 -7.41 -15.85 -3.68
N ASN A 60 -6.41 -15.30 -3.01
CA ASN A 60 -5.71 -14.06 -3.38
C ASN A 60 -6.65 -12.86 -3.49
N MET A 61 -7.60 -12.73 -2.58
CA MET A 61 -8.62 -11.68 -2.60
C MET A 61 -8.48 -10.74 -1.40
N LEU A 62 -8.74 -9.47 -1.65
CA LEU A 62 -8.80 -8.42 -0.65
C LEU A 62 -10.16 -7.72 -0.72
N THR A 63 -10.84 -7.61 0.41
CA THR A 63 -12.11 -6.90 0.52
C THR A 63 -11.89 -5.51 1.08
N ILE A 64 -12.36 -4.50 0.36
CA ILE A 64 -12.33 -3.09 0.76
C ILE A 64 -13.79 -2.65 1.01
N ASN A 65 -14.16 -2.53 2.27
CA ASN A 65 -15.52 -2.20 2.69
C ASN A 65 -15.58 -1.17 3.82
N LYS A 66 -14.45 -0.54 4.16
CA LYS A 66 -14.37 0.47 5.22
C LYS A 66 -13.21 1.41 5.00
N SER A 67 -13.27 2.55 5.64
CA SER A 67 -12.21 3.56 5.62
C SER A 67 -12.03 4.15 7.01
N TYR A 68 -10.79 4.38 7.38
CA TYR A 68 -10.40 5.00 8.65
C TYR A 68 -10.11 6.49 8.45
N LYS A 69 -10.50 7.28 9.42
CA LYS A 69 -10.10 8.67 9.58
C LYS A 69 -10.01 9.04 11.06
N ARG A 70 -9.19 10.01 11.38
CA ARG A 70 -9.13 10.58 12.72
C ARG A 70 -9.87 11.93 12.71
N LEU A 71 -10.89 12.05 13.55
CA LEU A 71 -11.69 13.27 13.70
C LEU A 71 -11.67 13.69 15.16
N HIS A 72 -11.32 14.96 15.41
CA HIS A 72 -11.30 15.53 16.77
C HIS A 72 -10.53 14.68 17.82
N GLY A 73 -9.46 14.01 17.37
CA GLY A 73 -8.66 13.14 18.24
C GLY A 73 -9.17 11.71 18.36
N GLU A 74 -10.33 11.39 17.82
CA GLU A 74 -10.94 10.07 17.86
C GLU A 74 -10.77 9.30 16.56
N ASP A 75 -10.58 8.00 16.70
CA ASP A 75 -10.46 7.08 15.57
C ASP A 75 -11.87 6.70 15.08
N VAL A 76 -12.17 6.98 13.82
CA VAL A 76 -13.47 6.73 13.22
C VAL A 76 -13.31 5.80 12.02
N ILE A 77 -13.99 4.65 12.06
CA ILE A 77 -14.12 3.75 10.93
C ILE A 77 -15.50 3.95 10.32
N THR A 78 -15.54 4.26 9.06
CA THR A 78 -16.77 4.50 8.32
C THR A 78 -16.93 3.49 7.19
N PRO A 79 -18.18 3.07 6.87
CA PRO A 79 -18.43 2.36 5.63
C PRO A 79 -18.08 3.26 4.43
N PRO A 80 -17.87 2.69 3.25
CA PRO A 80 -17.63 3.47 2.04
C PRO A 80 -18.78 4.44 1.77
N LYS A 81 -18.45 5.64 1.27
CA LYS A 81 -19.46 6.67 0.94
C LYS A 81 -20.43 6.25 -0.16
N THR A 82 -20.07 5.30 -0.98
CA THR A 82 -20.88 4.77 -2.08
C THR A 82 -20.72 3.26 -2.17
N GLU A 83 -21.75 2.56 -2.64
CA GLU A 83 -21.68 1.10 -2.90
C GLU A 83 -20.53 0.72 -3.84
N LYS A 84 -20.21 1.58 -4.81
CA LYS A 84 -19.07 1.39 -5.74
C LYS A 84 -17.70 1.41 -5.04
N SER A 85 -17.61 1.95 -3.84
CA SER A 85 -16.38 1.95 -3.05
C SER A 85 -16.21 0.65 -2.26
N ASN A 86 -17.28 -0.10 -2.08
CA ASN A 86 -17.25 -1.47 -1.55
C ASN A 86 -16.88 -2.42 -2.68
N ARG A 87 -15.70 -3.02 -2.58
CA ARG A 87 -15.15 -3.86 -3.64
C ARG A 87 -14.27 -4.96 -3.11
N THR A 88 -14.23 -6.05 -3.83
CA THR A 88 -13.25 -7.10 -3.67
C THR A 88 -12.30 -7.08 -4.86
N MET A 89 -11.01 -7.19 -4.61
CA MET A 89 -9.99 -7.14 -5.64
C MET A 89 -9.02 -8.31 -5.51
N LYS A 90 -8.51 -8.76 -6.66
CA LYS A 90 -7.49 -9.78 -6.70
C LYS A 90 -6.12 -9.17 -6.43
N MET A 91 -5.36 -9.80 -5.54
CA MET A 91 -3.98 -9.45 -5.27
C MET A 91 -3.01 -10.34 -6.05
N PRO A 92 -1.82 -9.84 -6.42
CA PRO A 92 -0.74 -10.69 -6.92
C PRO A 92 -0.33 -11.74 -5.88
N GLN A 93 0.07 -12.93 -6.34
CA GLN A 93 0.47 -14.02 -5.45
C GLN A 93 1.60 -13.61 -4.51
N PHE A 94 2.64 -12.95 -5.03
CA PHE A 94 3.78 -12.53 -4.20
C PHE A 94 3.35 -11.60 -3.06
N LEU A 95 2.38 -10.70 -3.30
CA LEU A 95 1.86 -9.80 -2.28
C LEU A 95 1.05 -10.56 -1.22
N CYS A 96 0.31 -11.59 -1.63
CA CYS A 96 -0.39 -12.47 -0.71
C CYS A 96 0.60 -13.23 0.19
N ASP A 97 1.68 -13.73 -0.37
CA ASP A 97 2.74 -14.42 0.38
C ASP A 97 3.40 -13.47 1.40
N GLU A 98 3.71 -12.25 0.99
CA GLU A 98 4.25 -11.22 1.87
C GLU A 98 3.27 -10.83 2.98
N MET A 99 2.01 -10.61 2.64
CA MET A 99 0.99 -10.29 3.64
C MET A 99 0.74 -11.44 4.60
N GLN A 100 0.87 -12.68 4.16
CA GLN A 100 0.80 -13.85 5.03
C GLN A 100 1.91 -13.81 6.10
N GLU A 101 3.14 -13.47 5.71
CA GLU A 101 4.25 -13.31 6.65
C GLU A 101 4.01 -12.14 7.62
N TYR A 102 3.51 -11.01 7.10
CA TYR A 102 3.18 -9.88 7.95
C TYR A 102 2.11 -10.20 8.98
N LEU A 103 1.03 -10.87 8.57
CA LEU A 103 -0.07 -11.25 9.48
C LEU A 103 0.38 -12.24 10.55
N LYS A 104 1.36 -13.09 10.28
CA LYS A 104 1.95 -13.97 11.30
C LYS A 104 2.65 -13.22 12.43
N MET A 105 3.08 -11.98 12.22
CA MET A 105 3.70 -11.15 13.25
C MET A 105 2.70 -10.66 14.30
N PHE A 106 1.40 -10.81 14.08
CA PHE A 106 0.31 -10.34 14.94
C PHE A 106 -0.40 -11.48 15.71
N TYR A 107 0.34 -12.44 16.21
CA TYR A 107 -0.18 -13.66 16.86
C TYR A 107 -1.15 -13.45 18.02
N SER A 108 -1.28 -12.25 18.57
CA SER A 108 -2.13 -11.92 19.71
C SER A 108 -3.19 -10.86 19.45
N GLN A 109 -3.41 -10.48 18.19
CA GLN A 109 -4.42 -9.50 17.83
C GLN A 109 -5.76 -10.19 17.51
N ASN A 110 -6.85 -9.53 17.91
CA ASN A 110 -8.19 -9.95 17.51
C ASN A 110 -8.39 -9.73 16.00
N ASP A 111 -9.20 -10.56 15.37
CA ASP A 111 -9.46 -10.48 13.91
C ASP A 111 -10.01 -9.12 13.46
N GLY A 112 -10.59 -8.35 14.37
CA GLY A 112 -11.11 -7.00 14.12
C GLY A 112 -10.11 -5.87 14.29
N ASP A 113 -8.90 -6.14 14.78
CA ASP A 113 -7.91 -5.10 15.00
C ASP A 113 -7.28 -4.62 13.67
N ARG A 114 -6.99 -3.32 13.60
CA ARG A 114 -6.32 -2.76 12.44
C ARG A 114 -4.89 -3.28 12.33
N ILE A 115 -4.52 -3.81 11.17
CA ILE A 115 -3.16 -4.32 10.94
C ILE A 115 -2.16 -3.22 10.61
N PHE A 116 -2.63 -2.01 10.27
CA PHE A 116 -1.82 -0.81 10.10
C PHE A 116 -2.27 0.31 11.05
N PRO A 117 -2.01 0.18 12.36
CA PRO A 117 -2.39 1.19 13.35
C PRO A 117 -1.43 2.38 13.36
N ILE A 118 -1.20 2.96 12.21
CA ILE A 118 -0.31 4.09 11.97
C ILE A 118 -1.09 5.33 11.56
N SER A 119 -0.45 6.49 11.65
CA SER A 119 -1.02 7.76 11.24
C SER A 119 -0.59 8.17 9.84
N LYS A 120 -1.33 9.11 9.26
CA LYS A 120 -0.96 9.71 7.98
C LYS A 120 0.40 10.43 8.07
N SER A 121 0.66 11.10 9.19
CA SER A 121 1.95 11.77 9.44
C SER A 121 3.11 10.78 9.47
N TYR A 122 2.90 9.60 10.07
CA TYR A 122 3.89 8.53 10.07
C TYR A 122 4.25 8.09 8.64
N LEU A 123 3.26 7.85 7.79
CA LEU A 123 3.52 7.47 6.39
C LEU A 123 4.25 8.57 5.62
N HIS A 124 3.90 9.84 5.84
CA HIS A 124 4.61 10.96 5.20
C HIS A 124 6.07 11.00 5.63
N HIS A 125 6.34 10.82 6.93
CA HIS A 125 7.70 10.79 7.46
C HIS A 125 8.52 9.63 6.86
N GLU A 126 7.94 8.44 6.77
CA GLU A 126 8.61 7.28 6.18
C GLU A 126 8.80 7.45 4.66
N MET A 127 7.86 8.08 3.96
CA MET A 127 8.02 8.45 2.55
C MET A 127 9.20 9.41 2.37
N ASP A 128 9.32 10.42 3.22
CA ASP A 128 10.43 11.39 3.16
C ASP A 128 11.76 10.71 3.43
N ARG A 129 11.83 9.89 4.50
CA ARG A 129 13.02 9.13 4.87
C ARG A 129 13.46 8.19 3.75
N GLY A 130 12.56 7.31 3.32
CA GLY A 130 12.87 6.30 2.31
C GLY A 130 13.25 6.89 0.96
N SER A 131 12.54 7.93 0.50
CA SER A 131 12.87 8.61 -0.76
C SER A 131 14.25 9.25 -0.73
N LYS A 132 14.61 9.91 0.38
CA LYS A 132 15.91 10.53 0.56
C LYS A 132 17.03 9.51 0.57
N THR A 133 16.88 8.42 1.31
CA THR A 133 17.91 7.38 1.44
C THR A 133 18.06 6.61 0.12
N ALA A 134 16.96 6.30 -0.55
CA ALA A 134 16.97 5.63 -1.85
C ALA A 134 17.49 6.51 -3.00
N GLY A 135 17.60 7.81 -2.80
CA GLY A 135 17.99 8.75 -3.86
C GLY A 135 16.95 8.87 -4.99
N VAL A 136 15.67 8.64 -4.68
CA VAL A 136 14.58 8.80 -5.63
C VAL A 136 13.80 10.07 -5.37
N LYS A 137 13.12 10.59 -6.41
CA LYS A 137 12.28 11.79 -6.25
C LYS A 137 11.17 11.55 -5.22
N ARG A 138 10.90 12.55 -4.39
CA ARG A 138 9.76 12.51 -3.47
C ARG A 138 8.46 12.68 -4.25
N ILE A 139 7.53 11.73 -4.11
CA ILE A 139 6.16 11.82 -4.67
C ILE A 139 5.13 11.86 -3.54
N ARG A 140 3.90 12.26 -3.84
CA ARG A 140 2.81 12.18 -2.86
C ARG A 140 2.39 10.73 -2.65
N ILE A 141 1.97 10.36 -1.45
CA ILE A 141 1.48 9.01 -1.15
C ILE A 141 0.30 8.63 -2.08
N HIS A 142 -0.55 9.60 -2.40
CA HIS A 142 -1.66 9.38 -3.34
C HIS A 142 -1.18 9.02 -4.75
N ASP A 143 -0.02 9.49 -5.16
CA ASP A 143 0.53 9.24 -6.50
C ASP A 143 1.12 7.82 -6.64
N LEU A 144 1.28 7.08 -5.53
CA LEU A 144 1.56 5.63 -5.56
C LEU A 144 0.44 4.83 -6.26
N ARG A 145 -0.78 5.38 -6.28
CA ARG A 145 -1.95 4.74 -6.90
C ARG A 145 -1.98 4.95 -8.42
N HIS A 146 -0.88 4.77 -9.12
CA HIS A 146 -0.87 5.02 -10.55
C HIS A 146 -1.61 3.92 -11.34
N PRO A 147 -2.52 4.28 -12.29
CA PRO A 147 -3.33 3.30 -13.02
C PRO A 147 -2.55 2.39 -13.96
N TYR A 148 -1.29 2.70 -14.24
CA TYR A 148 -0.44 1.90 -15.13
C TYR A 148 0.19 0.66 -14.48
N VAL A 149 0.18 0.57 -13.17
CA VAL A 149 0.64 -0.62 -12.45
C VAL A 149 -0.55 -1.57 -12.26
N LYS A 150 -1.10 -2.06 -13.38
CA LYS A 150 -2.00 -3.21 -13.31
C LYS A 150 -1.15 -4.47 -13.16
N PRO A 151 -1.39 -5.29 -12.13
CA PRO A 151 -0.60 -6.51 -11.87
C PRO A 151 -0.79 -7.62 -12.91
N THR A 152 -1.44 -7.34 -14.01
CA THR A 152 -1.74 -8.28 -15.11
C THR A 152 -0.64 -8.42 -16.15
N THR A 153 0.44 -7.66 -16.07
CA THR A 153 1.52 -7.79 -17.06
C THR A 153 2.52 -8.84 -16.57
N LYS A 154 2.60 -9.98 -17.25
CA LYS A 154 3.57 -11.07 -17.02
C LYS A 154 5.03 -10.57 -16.80
N LYS A 155 5.40 -9.43 -17.37
CA LYS A 155 6.69 -8.78 -17.18
C LYS A 155 6.98 -8.37 -15.72
N PHE A 156 5.96 -7.99 -14.95
CA PHE A 156 6.13 -7.56 -13.57
C PHE A 156 6.40 -8.73 -12.61
N ILE A 157 5.69 -9.83 -12.80
CA ILE A 157 5.85 -11.04 -11.98
C ILE A 157 7.26 -11.61 -12.16
N THR A 158 7.75 -11.67 -13.40
CA THR A 158 9.10 -12.17 -13.71
C THR A 158 10.21 -11.30 -13.13
N PHE A 159 10.04 -9.97 -13.11
CA PHE A 159 11.04 -9.05 -12.55
C PHE A 159 11.17 -9.23 -11.03
N PHE A 160 10.06 -9.36 -10.32
CA PHE A 160 10.06 -9.54 -8.86
C PHE A 160 10.57 -10.93 -8.44
N GLU A 161 10.23 -11.98 -9.18
CA GLU A 161 10.74 -13.34 -8.93
C GLU A 161 12.26 -13.42 -9.15
N VAL A 162 12.76 -12.77 -10.21
CA VAL A 162 14.21 -12.72 -10.51
C VAL A 162 14.95 -11.88 -9.47
N PHE A 163 14.38 -10.76 -9.01
CA PHE A 163 15.02 -9.90 -8.02
C PHE A 163 15.07 -10.56 -6.63
N ARG A 164 14.03 -11.28 -6.25
CA ARG A 164 13.96 -12.02 -4.98
C ARG A 164 14.89 -13.26 -4.96
N ALA A 165 15.14 -13.85 -6.11
CA ALA A 165 16.08 -14.98 -6.25
C ALA A 165 17.55 -14.54 -6.22
N ALA A 166 17.84 -13.24 -6.38
CA ALA A 166 19.19 -12.66 -6.37
C ALA A 166 19.59 -12.03 -5.02
N SER A 167 18.68 -12.03 -4.04
CA SER A 167 18.90 -11.57 -2.65
C SER A 167 18.94 -12.77 -1.72
#